data_f71dc94f9279171893d507e6e42ef4fe
#
_entry.id   f71dc94f9279171893d507e6e42ef4fe
#
_cell.length_a   1.000
_cell.length_b   1.000
_cell.length_c   1.000
_cell.angle_alpha   90.00
_cell.angle_beta   90.00
_cell.angle_gamma   90.00
#
_symmetry.space_group_name_H-M   'P 1'
#
loop_
_entity.id
_entity.type
_entity.pdbx_description
1 polymer ?
#
loop_
_entity_poly.entity_id
_entity_poly.type
_entity_poly.pdbx_seq_one_letter_code
_entity_poly.pdbx_strand_id
1 'polypeptide(L)'
;MKKNNLIIIICCILLVSLIALLLFNNNKESYTLKPITFKEVKELVKNKEDFIIILSQSTCSHCALYKPKAKLVAEEYNINIYYLDYDLDEKNKSKILEYFNFDGSTPQTFFFKEGKEISVMERLSGDVNKEEIINILKKLEYIEEKK
;
A
#
# COMPACT_ATOMS: atom_id res chain seq x y z
N MET A 1 -26.75 -12.67 -49.27
CA MET A 1 -26.34 -11.43 -48.54
C MET A 1 -26.51 -11.50 -47.01
N LYS A 2 -27.57 -12.09 -46.43
CA LYS A 2 -27.78 -12.15 -44.96
C LYS A 2 -26.76 -12.98 -44.17
N LYS A 3 -26.22 -14.08 -44.72
CA LYS A 3 -25.29 -14.98 -44.00
C LYS A 3 -23.92 -14.35 -43.75
N ASN A 4 -23.39 -13.58 -44.69
CA ASN A 4 -22.09 -12.93 -44.55
C ASN A 4 -22.11 -11.80 -43.50
N ASN A 5 -23.22 -11.05 -43.40
CA ASN A 5 -23.37 -10.02 -42.38
C ASN A 5 -23.43 -10.59 -40.97
N LEU A 6 -24.05 -11.77 -40.79
CA LEU A 6 -24.10 -12.47 -39.49
C LEU A 6 -22.70 -12.92 -39.05
N ILE A 7 -21.89 -13.45 -39.96
CA ILE A 7 -20.50 -13.86 -39.67
C ILE A 7 -19.67 -12.66 -39.28
N ILE A 8 -19.79 -11.52 -39.98
CA ILE A 8 -19.07 -10.28 -39.65
C ILE A 8 -19.45 -9.78 -38.23
N ILE A 9 -20.72 -9.80 -37.87
CA ILE A 9 -21.20 -9.38 -36.55
C ILE A 9 -20.60 -10.28 -35.46
N ILE A 10 -20.58 -11.59 -35.65
CA ILE A 10 -20.02 -12.57 -34.69
C ILE A 10 -18.51 -12.31 -34.51
N CYS A 11 -17.75 -12.08 -35.60
CA CYS A 11 -16.34 -11.77 -35.55
C CYS A 11 -16.05 -10.45 -34.81
N CYS A 12 -16.88 -9.42 -35.01
CA CYS A 12 -16.75 -8.16 -34.29
C CYS A 12 -16.98 -8.33 -32.77
N ILE A 13 -18.00 -9.11 -32.37
CA ILE A 13 -18.28 -9.37 -30.95
C ILE A 13 -17.13 -10.15 -30.31
N LEU A 14 -16.56 -11.15 -31.00
CA LEU A 14 -15.41 -11.91 -30.51
C LEU A 14 -14.16 -11.03 -30.37
N LEU A 15 -13.90 -10.12 -31.31
CA LEU A 15 -12.80 -9.17 -31.25
C LEU A 15 -12.95 -8.21 -30.08
N VAL A 16 -14.15 -7.65 -29.87
CA VAL A 16 -14.42 -6.74 -28.76
C VAL A 16 -14.28 -7.47 -27.41
N SER A 17 -14.77 -8.71 -27.30
CA SER A 17 -14.61 -9.50 -26.08
C SER A 17 -13.15 -9.85 -25.80
N LEU A 18 -12.35 -10.15 -26.83
CA LEU A 18 -10.92 -10.42 -26.70
C LEU A 18 -10.15 -9.17 -26.25
N ILE A 19 -10.46 -8.01 -26.84
CA ILE A 19 -9.87 -6.71 -26.42
C ILE A 19 -10.24 -6.37 -24.98
N ALA A 20 -11.51 -6.58 -24.59
CA ALA A 20 -11.96 -6.39 -23.22
C ALA A 20 -11.19 -7.31 -22.25
N LEU A 21 -11.00 -8.59 -22.58
CA LEU A 21 -10.21 -9.53 -21.78
C LEU A 21 -8.75 -9.11 -21.66
N LEU A 22 -8.14 -8.60 -22.74
CA LEU A 22 -6.75 -8.12 -22.73
C LEU A 22 -6.61 -6.85 -21.89
N LEU A 23 -7.58 -5.93 -21.94
CA LEU A 23 -7.59 -4.71 -21.13
C LEU A 23 -7.82 -5.03 -19.64
N PHE A 24 -8.68 -5.99 -19.31
CA PHE A 24 -8.89 -6.45 -17.94
C PHE A 24 -7.65 -7.17 -17.36
N ASN A 25 -6.91 -7.89 -18.19
CA ASN A 25 -5.72 -8.65 -17.74
C ASN A 25 -4.47 -7.79 -17.58
N ASN A 26 -4.47 -6.54 -18.07
CA ASN A 26 -3.34 -5.62 -17.94
C ASN A 26 -3.31 -4.81 -16.62
N ASN A 27 -4.33 -4.93 -15.78
CA ASN A 27 -4.29 -4.37 -14.42
C ASN A 27 -3.58 -5.34 -13.45
N LYS A 28 -2.33 -5.66 -13.73
CA LYS A 28 -1.45 -6.21 -12.69
C LYS A 28 -1.23 -5.11 -11.67
N GLU A 29 -1.97 -5.15 -10.57
CA GLU A 29 -1.67 -4.28 -9.42
C GLU A 29 -0.21 -4.52 -9.03
N SER A 30 0.60 -3.51 -9.24
CA SER A 30 2.00 -3.54 -8.80
C SER A 30 2.00 -3.31 -7.30
N TYR A 31 2.07 -4.39 -6.54
CA TYR A 31 2.27 -4.32 -5.10
C TYR A 31 3.65 -3.75 -4.82
N THR A 32 3.72 -2.74 -3.97
CA THR A 32 4.98 -2.07 -3.69
C THR A 32 4.85 -1.10 -2.53
N LEU A 33 5.96 -0.42 -2.22
CA LEU A 33 5.97 0.73 -1.33
C LEU A 33 5.54 1.99 -2.11
N LYS A 34 4.43 2.62 -1.71
CA LYS A 34 3.79 3.75 -2.40
C LYS A 34 3.81 5.02 -1.54
N PRO A 35 4.14 6.19 -2.10
CA PRO A 35 3.91 7.44 -1.42
C PRO A 35 2.41 7.67 -1.22
N ILE A 36 2.05 8.30 -0.10
CA ILE A 36 0.67 8.67 0.21
C ILE A 36 0.63 10.08 0.83
N THR A 37 -0.43 10.81 0.56
CA THR A 37 -0.68 12.11 1.19
C THR A 37 -1.50 11.95 2.47
N PHE A 38 -1.42 12.93 3.38
CA PHE A 38 -2.26 12.92 4.59
C PHE A 38 -3.76 12.95 4.30
N LYS A 39 -4.15 13.55 3.16
CA LYS A 39 -5.56 13.54 2.71
C LYS A 39 -6.00 12.11 2.37
N GLU A 40 -5.19 11.39 1.58
CA GLU A 40 -5.48 10.00 1.20
C GLU A 40 -5.51 9.06 2.41
N VAL A 41 -4.61 9.23 3.38
CA VAL A 41 -4.66 8.47 4.65
C VAL A 41 -6.02 8.64 5.33
N LYS A 42 -6.54 9.86 5.42
CA LYS A 42 -7.87 10.12 6.00
C LYS A 42 -9.00 9.48 5.20
N GLU A 43 -8.84 9.35 3.88
CA GLU A 43 -9.79 8.64 3.03
C GLU A 43 -9.76 7.13 3.29
N LEU A 44 -8.58 6.50 3.41
CA LEU A 44 -8.45 5.09 3.80
C LEU A 44 -9.13 4.81 5.16
N VAL A 45 -8.88 5.66 6.15
CA VAL A 45 -9.50 5.54 7.47
C VAL A 45 -11.03 5.69 7.39
N LYS A 46 -11.53 6.68 6.65
CA LYS A 46 -12.96 6.90 6.45
C LYS A 46 -13.66 5.73 5.75
N ASN A 47 -12.97 5.12 4.79
CA ASN A 47 -13.45 3.98 4.03
C ASN A 47 -13.32 2.66 4.80
N LYS A 48 -12.75 2.68 6.01
CA LYS A 48 -12.49 1.51 6.84
C LYS A 48 -11.59 0.48 6.16
N GLU A 49 -10.56 0.95 5.45
CA GLU A 49 -9.62 0.08 4.76
C GLU A 49 -8.57 -0.48 5.72
N ASP A 50 -8.05 -1.66 5.37
CA ASP A 50 -6.87 -2.25 5.98
C ASP A 50 -5.64 -1.70 5.25
N PHE A 51 -4.69 -1.12 5.98
CA PHE A 51 -3.47 -0.59 5.38
C PHE A 51 -2.30 -0.53 6.35
N ILE A 52 -1.12 -0.45 5.78
CA ILE A 52 0.16 -0.31 6.49
C ILE A 52 0.77 1.00 6.02
N ILE A 53 1.22 1.84 6.97
CA ILE A 53 1.83 3.12 6.65
C ILE A 53 3.11 3.35 7.46
N ILE A 54 4.14 3.84 6.77
CA ILE A 54 5.41 4.26 7.35
C ILE A 54 5.41 5.78 7.43
N LEU A 55 5.49 6.34 8.64
CA LEU A 55 5.81 7.75 8.79
C LEU A 55 7.34 7.92 8.71
N SER A 56 7.75 8.80 7.83
CA SER A 56 9.15 9.05 7.52
C SER A 56 9.44 10.54 7.35
N GLN A 57 10.72 10.88 7.30
CA GLN A 57 11.20 12.22 6.95
C GLN A 57 12.10 12.13 5.72
N SER A 58 12.09 13.15 4.89
CA SER A 58 12.85 13.22 3.65
C SER A 58 14.37 13.13 3.85
N THR A 59 14.85 13.64 4.98
CA THR A 59 16.30 13.69 5.35
C THR A 59 16.72 12.60 6.33
N CYS A 60 15.82 11.66 6.67
CA CYS A 60 16.08 10.61 7.65
C CYS A 60 16.93 9.49 7.07
N SER A 61 18.16 9.29 7.55
CA SER A 61 19.07 8.23 7.12
C SER A 61 18.54 6.82 7.42
N HIS A 62 17.92 6.60 8.58
CA HIS A 62 17.28 5.32 8.93
C HIS A 62 16.08 5.02 8.03
N CYS A 63 15.33 6.04 7.61
CA CYS A 63 14.24 5.87 6.65
C CYS A 63 14.75 5.43 5.27
N ALA A 64 15.88 5.98 4.84
CA ALA A 64 16.52 5.60 3.58
C ALA A 64 16.98 4.13 3.57
N LEU A 65 17.37 3.58 4.72
CA LEU A 65 17.73 2.17 4.89
C LEU A 65 16.50 1.25 5.05
N TYR A 66 15.45 1.72 5.69
CA TYR A 66 14.24 0.96 5.98
C TYR A 66 13.32 0.79 4.77
N LYS A 67 13.06 1.87 4.02
CA LYS A 67 12.14 1.86 2.86
C LYS A 67 12.46 0.76 1.82
N PRO A 68 13.73 0.49 1.43
CA PRO A 68 14.04 -0.62 0.53
C PRO A 68 13.66 -2.00 1.08
N LYS A 69 13.83 -2.24 2.37
CA LYS A 69 13.46 -3.50 3.02
C LYS A 69 11.94 -3.69 3.02
N ALA A 70 11.20 -2.65 3.39
CA ALA A 70 9.74 -2.64 3.34
C ALA A 70 9.21 -2.86 1.90
N LYS A 71 9.86 -2.25 0.90
CA LYS A 71 9.53 -2.47 -0.51
C LYS A 71 9.72 -3.93 -0.92
N LEU A 72 10.86 -4.55 -0.58
CA LEU A 72 11.11 -5.95 -0.88
C LEU A 72 10.06 -6.88 -0.25
N VAL A 73 9.64 -6.60 0.98
CA VAL A 73 8.55 -7.35 1.63
C VAL A 73 7.23 -7.14 0.91
N ALA A 74 6.89 -5.90 0.56
CA ALA A 74 5.65 -5.58 -0.16
C ALA A 74 5.56 -6.34 -1.48
N GLU A 75 6.65 -6.36 -2.27
CA GLU A 75 6.75 -7.09 -3.54
C GLU A 75 6.70 -8.61 -3.34
N GLU A 76 7.41 -9.13 -2.34
CA GLU A 76 7.48 -10.57 -2.06
C GLU A 76 6.14 -11.16 -1.64
N TYR A 77 5.36 -10.42 -0.86
CA TYR A 77 4.08 -10.90 -0.30
C TYR A 77 2.85 -10.34 -1.04
N ASN A 78 3.04 -9.59 -2.13
CA ASN A 78 1.97 -8.99 -2.92
C ASN A 78 1.03 -8.12 -2.08
N ILE A 79 1.60 -7.22 -1.27
CA ILE A 79 0.87 -6.24 -0.47
C ILE A 79 1.29 -4.82 -0.81
N ASN A 80 0.43 -3.85 -0.51
CA ASN A 80 0.80 -2.44 -0.58
C ASN A 80 1.21 -1.96 0.81
N ILE A 81 2.39 -1.31 0.88
CA ILE A 81 2.82 -0.55 2.04
C ILE A 81 2.90 0.90 1.61
N TYR A 82 2.32 1.81 2.38
CA TYR A 82 2.37 3.24 2.11
C TYR A 82 3.48 3.90 2.91
N TYR A 83 3.99 5.05 2.43
CA TYR A 83 4.85 5.92 3.24
C TYR A 83 4.45 7.38 3.08
N LEU A 84 4.55 8.11 4.18
CA LEU A 84 4.27 9.54 4.26
C LEU A 84 5.51 10.26 4.83
N ASP A 85 6.18 11.04 3.98
CA ASP A 85 7.25 11.95 4.42
C ASP A 85 6.59 13.21 5.00
N TYR A 86 6.28 13.15 6.30
CA TYR A 86 5.44 14.15 6.96
C TYR A 86 6.07 15.55 7.05
N ASP A 87 7.38 15.63 6.90
CA ASP A 87 8.13 16.89 6.86
C ASP A 87 7.93 17.67 5.55
N LEU A 88 7.52 17.01 4.46
CA LEU A 88 7.25 17.66 3.18
C LEU A 88 5.87 18.34 3.15
N ASP A 89 4.98 18.01 4.08
CA ASP A 89 3.67 18.66 4.23
C ASP A 89 3.70 19.64 5.42
N GLU A 90 4.46 20.73 5.29
CA GLU A 90 4.65 21.71 6.35
C GLU A 90 3.34 22.25 6.94
N LYS A 91 2.30 22.41 6.11
CA LYS A 91 0.98 22.91 6.55
C LYS A 91 0.24 21.93 7.45
N ASN A 92 0.47 20.64 7.29
CA ASN A 92 -0.20 19.59 8.05
C ASN A 92 0.73 18.87 9.02
N LYS A 93 2.01 19.21 9.07
CA LYS A 93 3.01 18.52 9.91
C LYS A 93 2.53 18.30 11.35
N SER A 94 2.13 19.35 12.05
CA SER A 94 1.64 19.25 13.43
C SER A 94 0.37 18.39 13.54
N LYS A 95 -0.54 18.51 12.55
CA LYS A 95 -1.76 17.71 12.52
C LYS A 95 -1.47 16.23 12.26
N ILE A 96 -0.45 15.91 11.47
CA ILE A 96 -0.02 14.53 11.22
C ILE A 96 0.53 13.93 12.51
N LEU A 97 1.41 14.63 13.22
CA LEU A 97 1.96 14.17 14.50
C LEU A 97 0.86 13.90 15.53
N GLU A 98 -0.10 14.82 15.65
CA GLU A 98 -1.26 14.68 16.54
C GLU A 98 -2.17 13.51 16.12
N TYR A 99 -2.50 13.42 14.83
CA TYR A 99 -3.39 12.39 14.28
C TYR A 99 -2.90 10.96 14.55
N PHE A 100 -1.60 10.74 14.42
CA PHE A 100 -0.99 9.43 14.67
C PHE A 100 -0.54 9.24 16.13
N ASN A 101 -0.74 10.24 17.01
CA ASN A 101 -0.13 10.25 18.33
C ASN A 101 1.37 9.84 18.24
N PHE A 102 2.12 10.64 17.50
CA PHE A 102 3.47 10.33 17.03
C PHE A 102 4.47 11.41 17.47
N ASP A 103 5.58 11.00 18.05
CA ASP A 103 6.60 11.92 18.62
C ASP A 103 7.58 12.48 17.58
N GLY A 104 7.49 12.04 16.33
CA GLY A 104 8.38 12.44 15.25
C GLY A 104 9.59 11.53 15.04
N SER A 105 9.74 10.46 15.82
CA SER A 105 10.84 9.50 15.67
C SER A 105 10.65 8.60 14.46
N THR A 106 11.49 8.77 13.42
CA THR A 106 11.35 8.07 12.14
C THR A 106 12.48 7.08 11.83
N PRO A 107 12.19 6.02 11.05
CA PRO A 107 10.89 5.60 10.55
C PRO A 107 10.02 4.97 11.63
N GLN A 108 8.69 5.13 11.54
CA GLN A 108 7.76 4.36 12.36
C GLN A 108 6.64 3.81 11.49
N THR A 109 6.34 2.49 11.63
CA THR A 109 5.31 1.80 10.86
C THR A 109 4.07 1.57 11.71
N PHE A 110 2.93 1.92 11.16
CA PHE A 110 1.61 1.79 11.76
C PHE A 110 0.77 0.80 10.98
N PHE A 111 -0.08 0.05 11.69
CA PHE A 111 -0.92 -1.01 11.13
C PHE A 111 -2.39 -0.71 11.40
N PHE A 112 -3.20 -0.66 10.36
CA PHE A 112 -4.62 -0.31 10.41
C PHE A 112 -5.49 -1.45 9.91
N LYS A 113 -6.51 -1.82 10.69
CA LYS A 113 -7.60 -2.72 10.30
C LYS A 113 -8.92 -1.97 10.42
N GLU A 114 -9.77 -2.10 9.40
CA GLU A 114 -11.06 -1.40 9.33
C GLU A 114 -10.93 0.12 9.60
N GLY A 115 -9.86 0.75 9.12
CA GLY A 115 -9.58 2.17 9.32
C GLY A 115 -9.17 2.56 10.75
N LYS A 116 -8.84 1.61 11.62
CA LYS A 116 -8.39 1.86 12.99
C LYS A 116 -6.98 1.31 13.20
N GLU A 117 -6.13 2.05 13.89
CA GLU A 117 -4.84 1.51 14.32
C GLU A 117 -5.06 0.31 15.24
N ILE A 118 -4.37 -0.79 14.97
CA ILE A 118 -4.51 -2.04 15.75
C ILE A 118 -4.03 -1.82 17.17
N SER A 119 -2.82 -1.30 17.35
CA SER A 119 -2.24 -1.01 18.67
C SER A 119 -0.94 -0.21 18.53
N VAL A 120 -0.73 0.74 19.43
CA VAL A 120 0.54 1.46 19.57
C VAL A 120 1.70 0.52 19.88
N MET A 121 1.43 -0.59 20.59
CA MET A 121 2.44 -1.59 20.97
C MET A 121 2.91 -2.47 19.80
N GLU A 122 2.16 -2.48 18.71
CA GLU A 122 2.50 -3.24 17.50
C GLU A 122 3.27 -2.40 16.47
N ARG A 123 3.53 -1.12 16.74
CA ARG A 123 4.31 -0.27 15.83
C ARG A 123 5.73 -0.79 15.69
N LEU A 124 6.28 -0.78 14.47
CA LEU A 124 7.72 -0.96 14.27
C LEU A 124 8.41 0.41 14.32
N SER A 125 9.44 0.52 15.12
CA SER A 125 10.19 1.78 15.28
C SER A 125 11.64 1.61 14.83
N GLY A 126 12.13 2.56 14.05
CA GLY A 126 13.49 2.54 13.56
C GLY A 126 13.72 1.65 12.33
N ASP A 127 14.99 1.47 11.97
CA ASP A 127 15.42 0.67 10.83
C ASP A 127 15.50 -0.80 11.20
N VAL A 128 14.33 -1.46 11.37
CA VAL A 128 14.26 -2.89 11.66
C VAL A 128 14.65 -3.73 10.43
N ASN A 129 14.99 -5.00 10.65
CA ASN A 129 15.35 -5.90 9.56
C ASN A 129 14.11 -6.47 8.84
N LYS A 130 14.32 -7.13 7.68
CA LYS A 130 13.26 -7.69 6.86
C LYS A 130 12.44 -8.76 7.58
N GLU A 131 13.09 -9.58 8.40
CA GLU A 131 12.43 -10.66 9.14
C GLU A 131 11.48 -10.11 10.20
N GLU A 132 11.85 -9.02 10.88
CA GLU A 132 10.97 -8.36 11.85
C GLU A 132 9.72 -7.79 11.16
N ILE A 133 9.86 -7.20 9.96
CA ILE A 133 8.71 -6.75 9.17
C ILE A 133 7.79 -7.93 8.83
N ILE A 134 8.36 -9.04 8.34
CA ILE A 134 7.58 -10.24 7.99
C ILE A 134 6.87 -10.82 9.22
N ASN A 135 7.55 -10.91 10.35
CA ASN A 135 6.99 -11.48 11.56
C ASN A 135 5.79 -10.68 12.09
N ILE A 136 5.89 -9.36 12.10
CA ILE A 136 4.75 -8.53 12.53
C ILE A 136 3.60 -8.61 11.54
N LEU A 137 3.86 -8.65 10.24
CA LEU A 137 2.83 -8.78 9.22
C LEU A 137 2.07 -10.11 9.31
N LYS A 138 2.77 -11.21 9.63
CA LYS A 138 2.15 -12.50 9.91
C LYS A 138 1.31 -12.45 11.19
N LYS A 139 1.90 -11.92 12.27
CA LYS A 139 1.21 -11.77 13.56
C LYS A 139 -0.09 -10.98 13.45
N LEU A 140 -0.10 -9.94 12.61
CA LEU A 140 -1.26 -9.07 12.39
C LEU A 140 -2.14 -9.51 11.20
N GLU A 141 -1.88 -10.70 10.64
CA GLU A 141 -2.69 -11.30 9.56
C GLU A 141 -2.79 -10.43 8.29
N TYR A 142 -1.70 -9.74 7.92
CA TYR A 142 -1.57 -9.08 6.62
C TYR A 142 -1.03 -10.01 5.54
N ILE A 143 -0.29 -11.04 5.94
CA ILE A 143 0.31 -12.04 5.07
C ILE A 143 0.18 -13.44 5.67
N GLU A 144 0.07 -14.44 4.81
CA GLU A 144 0.06 -15.85 5.22
C GLU A 144 1.48 -16.43 5.29
N GLU A 145 1.64 -17.54 6.00
CA GLU A 145 2.88 -18.31 5.93
C GLU A 145 3.04 -18.91 4.53
N LYS A 146 4.20 -18.66 3.91
CA LYS A 146 4.54 -19.37 2.67
C LYS A 146 4.78 -20.84 3.03
N LYS A 147 3.92 -21.71 2.49
CA LYS A 147 4.08 -23.17 2.57
C LYS A 147 5.30 -23.61 1.75
#